data_6f9a3046ee883c29094a07aa9b0f6fce
#
_entry.id   6f9a3046ee883c29094a07aa9b0f6fce
#
_cell.length_a   1.000
_cell.length_b   1.000
_cell.length_c   1.000
_cell.angle_alpha   90.00
_cell.angle_beta   90.00
_cell.angle_gamma   90.00
#
_symmetry.space_group_name_H-M   'P 1'
#
loop_
_entity.id
_entity.type
_entity.pdbx_description
1 polymer ?
#
loop_
_entity_poly.entity_id
_entity_poly.type
_entity_poly.pdbx_seq_one_letter_code
_entity_poly.pdbx_strand_id
1 'polypeptide(L)'
;SGGGEILPDGRHKDEWGVVRVRPEGCHYYELDECPLAGEITPADIARYPWPDPTDPGRFRGLRERAKRLKEETDYAVVFSARYHLVHQTQYLRGFEDWYCDLAGDHDLFRALCDAVLEVMMEMNRRAYEEVGDLVDIVAFGDDVGLQDRPVCSLPMYRKLIRPYQERITDHIRRHTNAKILYHTCGSVYAYIPDFIELGIDALNPVQVSAKNMEPERLKKEFGGRIAFWGGVDTQHLLPHGSPEEVAAEVRRLFEVLGKGGGWVLAAVHNIQPDVPPENVLAMYETGRSCVYETAAAPA
;
A
#
# COMPACT_ATOMS: atom_id res chain seq x y z
N SER A 1 -6.58 14.96 -6.93
CA SER A 1 -6.18 15.80 -5.80
C SER A 1 -7.32 15.80 -4.80
N GLY A 2 -7.20 15.10 -3.68
CA GLY A 2 -8.13 15.20 -2.59
C GLY A 2 -8.17 16.64 -2.09
N GLY A 3 -9.38 17.23 -2.02
CA GLY A 3 -9.56 18.57 -1.51
C GLY A 3 -9.22 18.60 -0.02
N GLY A 4 -8.14 19.25 0.32
CA GLY A 4 -7.78 19.58 1.68
C GLY A 4 -7.63 21.08 1.81
N GLU A 5 -7.79 21.60 3.02
CA GLU A 5 -7.56 23.01 3.34
C GLU A 5 -6.37 23.16 4.27
N ILE A 6 -5.64 24.26 4.12
CA ILE A 6 -4.63 24.67 5.10
C ILE A 6 -5.34 25.58 6.09
N LEU A 7 -5.35 25.17 7.36
CA LEU A 7 -5.94 25.93 8.45
C LEU A 7 -5.11 27.18 8.77
N PRO A 8 -5.69 28.22 9.42
CA PRO A 8 -4.97 29.45 9.73
C PRO A 8 -3.69 29.29 10.56
N ASP A 9 -3.57 28.18 11.30
CA ASP A 9 -2.39 27.82 12.09
C ASP A 9 -1.36 26.96 11.35
N GLY A 10 -1.58 26.73 10.04
CA GLY A 10 -0.68 25.96 9.19
C GLY A 10 -0.90 24.44 9.17
N ARG A 11 -1.85 23.93 9.97
CA ARG A 11 -2.24 22.52 9.92
C ARG A 11 -3.00 22.20 8.64
N HIS A 12 -2.98 20.95 8.22
CA HIS A 12 -3.66 20.48 7.02
C HIS A 12 -4.86 19.60 7.39
N LYS A 13 -6.05 20.01 6.94
CA LYS A 13 -7.28 19.21 7.07
C LYS A 13 -7.64 18.60 5.74
N ASP A 14 -7.78 17.29 5.69
CA ASP A 14 -8.16 16.57 4.47
C ASP A 14 -9.69 16.51 4.28
N GLU A 15 -10.11 15.97 3.14
CA GLU A 15 -11.53 15.81 2.80
C GLU A 15 -12.32 14.85 3.72
N TRP A 16 -11.61 14.04 4.50
CA TRP A 16 -12.18 13.15 5.51
C TRP A 16 -12.31 13.84 6.88
N GLY A 17 -11.94 15.12 6.99
CA GLY A 17 -11.98 15.87 8.23
C GLY A 17 -10.79 15.63 9.16
N VAL A 18 -9.84 14.79 8.77
CA VAL A 18 -8.64 14.48 9.56
C VAL A 18 -7.67 15.65 9.50
N VAL A 19 -7.19 16.11 10.65
CA VAL A 19 -6.19 17.18 10.73
C VAL A 19 -4.82 16.60 11.01
N ARG A 20 -3.84 17.12 10.27
CA ARG A 20 -2.42 16.73 10.39
C ARG A 20 -1.55 17.95 10.57
N VAL A 21 -0.47 17.78 11.31
CA VAL A 21 0.60 18.76 11.51
C VAL A 21 1.90 18.21 10.95
N ARG A 22 2.77 19.08 10.48
CA ARG A 22 4.15 18.70 10.13
C ARG A 22 5.10 19.33 11.14
N PRO A 23 5.56 18.55 12.15
CA PRO A 23 6.54 19.05 13.11
C PRO A 23 7.84 19.47 12.43
N GLU A 24 8.52 20.42 13.02
CA GLU A 24 9.83 20.87 12.54
C GLU A 24 10.84 19.71 12.55
N GLY A 25 11.56 19.52 11.44
CA GLY A 25 12.50 18.43 11.27
C GLY A 25 11.90 17.07 10.91
N CYS A 26 10.58 16.93 10.89
CA CYS A 26 9.93 15.68 10.45
C CYS A 26 9.76 15.61 8.95
N HIS A 27 9.95 14.40 8.39
CA HIS A 27 9.74 14.15 6.96
C HIS A 27 8.26 14.00 6.62
N TYR A 28 7.43 13.58 7.58
CA TYR A 28 6.01 13.25 7.40
C TYR A 28 5.09 14.17 8.18
N TYR A 29 3.84 14.24 7.73
CA TYR A 29 2.76 14.79 8.51
C TYR A 29 2.34 13.79 9.59
N GLU A 30 2.16 14.26 10.81
CA GLU A 30 1.65 13.49 11.94
C GLU A 30 0.17 13.76 12.13
N LEU A 31 -0.53 12.77 12.69
CA LEU A 31 -1.94 12.85 13.03
C LEU A 31 -2.11 13.79 14.23
N ASP A 32 -3.04 14.77 14.12
CA ASP A 32 -3.28 15.76 15.17
C ASP A 32 -4.72 15.69 15.68
N GLU A 33 -5.73 15.83 14.80
CA GLU A 33 -7.14 15.71 15.19
C GLU A 33 -7.84 14.60 14.42
N CYS A 34 -8.52 13.73 15.15
CA CYS A 34 -9.31 12.62 14.63
C CYS A 34 -10.80 12.94 14.81
N PRO A 35 -11.55 13.17 13.73
CA PRO A 35 -12.91 13.70 13.84
C PRO A 35 -13.95 12.75 14.50
N LEU A 36 -13.61 11.46 14.59
CA LEU A 36 -14.45 10.46 15.25
C LEU A 36 -13.77 9.87 16.52
N ALA A 37 -12.85 10.60 17.15
CA ALA A 37 -12.22 10.19 18.41
C ALA A 37 -13.21 10.28 19.58
N GLY A 38 -12.92 9.56 20.67
CA GLY A 38 -13.70 9.55 21.91
C GLY A 38 -14.97 8.68 21.83
N GLU A 39 -15.94 8.97 22.67
CA GLU A 39 -17.18 8.20 22.72
C GLU A 39 -18.10 8.54 21.55
N ILE A 40 -18.34 7.58 20.68
CA ILE A 40 -19.24 7.67 19.52
C ILE A 40 -20.12 6.43 19.41
N THR A 41 -21.18 6.56 18.65
CA THR A 41 -22.13 5.49 18.33
C THR A 41 -22.20 5.24 16.82
N PRO A 42 -22.75 4.11 16.36
CA PRO A 42 -23.02 3.89 14.94
C PRO A 42 -23.91 4.99 14.31
N ALA A 43 -24.76 5.65 15.10
CA ALA A 43 -25.57 6.77 14.62
C ALA A 43 -24.72 8.03 14.32
N ASP A 44 -23.61 8.22 15.00
CA ASP A 44 -22.69 9.33 14.73
C ASP A 44 -21.92 9.07 13.43
N ILE A 45 -21.51 7.82 13.20
CA ILE A 45 -20.92 7.38 11.93
C ILE A 45 -21.90 7.59 10.77
N ALA A 46 -23.17 7.21 10.93
CA ALA A 46 -24.19 7.35 9.88
C ALA A 46 -24.47 8.81 9.51
N ARG A 47 -24.27 9.76 10.43
CA ARG A 47 -24.46 11.20 10.21
C ARG A 47 -23.19 11.95 9.81
N TYR A 48 -22.07 11.27 9.80
CA TYR A 48 -20.79 11.91 9.48
C TYR A 48 -20.79 12.44 8.03
N PRO A 49 -20.24 13.64 7.78
CA PRO A 49 -20.21 14.24 6.43
C PRO A 49 -19.11 13.58 5.59
N TRP A 50 -19.39 12.39 5.07
CA TRP A 50 -18.47 11.64 4.23
C TRP A 50 -18.11 12.42 2.96
N PRO A 51 -16.86 12.26 2.44
CA PRO A 51 -16.47 12.84 1.16
C PRO A 51 -17.41 12.39 0.03
N ASP A 52 -17.73 13.32 -0.89
CA ASP A 52 -18.51 12.97 -2.08
C ASP A 52 -17.68 12.08 -3.02
N PRO A 53 -18.01 10.79 -3.17
CA PRO A 53 -17.29 9.88 -4.06
C PRO A 53 -17.58 10.17 -5.54
N THR A 54 -18.55 11.01 -5.84
CA THR A 54 -19.06 11.24 -7.19
C THR A 54 -18.52 12.52 -7.84
N ASP A 55 -17.75 13.33 -7.08
CA ASP A 55 -17.18 14.58 -7.58
C ASP A 55 -16.39 14.36 -8.88
N PRO A 56 -16.84 14.93 -10.02
CA PRO A 56 -16.21 14.72 -11.31
C PRO A 56 -14.78 15.28 -11.39
N GLY A 57 -14.41 16.19 -10.48
CA GLY A 57 -13.05 16.71 -10.38
C GLY A 57 -12.01 15.62 -10.09
N ARG A 58 -12.43 14.52 -9.44
CA ARG A 58 -11.57 13.38 -9.11
C ARG A 58 -11.09 12.60 -10.34
N PHE A 59 -11.90 12.59 -11.40
CA PHE A 59 -11.69 11.73 -12.57
C PHE A 59 -11.24 12.51 -13.80
N ARG A 60 -11.19 13.85 -13.72
CA ARG A 60 -10.87 14.71 -14.85
C ARG A 60 -9.50 14.38 -15.45
N GLY A 61 -9.48 14.08 -16.75
CA GLY A 61 -8.27 13.77 -17.52
C GLY A 61 -7.61 12.44 -17.13
N LEU A 62 -8.29 11.58 -16.36
CA LEU A 62 -7.73 10.31 -15.91
C LEU A 62 -7.56 9.35 -17.10
N ARG A 63 -8.59 9.22 -17.95
CA ARG A 63 -8.54 8.36 -19.13
C ARG A 63 -7.49 8.82 -20.15
N GLU A 64 -7.44 10.10 -20.45
CA GLU A 64 -6.49 10.68 -21.43
C GLU A 64 -5.04 10.44 -20.96
N ARG A 65 -4.79 10.60 -19.65
CA ARG A 65 -3.46 10.36 -19.08
C ARG A 65 -3.08 8.88 -19.15
N ALA A 66 -3.97 7.98 -18.77
CA ALA A 66 -3.72 6.55 -18.84
C ALA A 66 -3.50 6.08 -20.28
N LYS A 67 -4.32 6.56 -21.22
CA LYS A 67 -4.21 6.26 -22.64
C LYS A 67 -2.88 6.72 -23.21
N ARG A 68 -2.46 7.96 -22.90
CA ARG A 68 -1.16 8.48 -23.32
C ARG A 68 0.00 7.63 -22.80
N LEU A 69 -0.01 7.24 -21.52
CA LEU A 69 1.03 6.37 -20.97
C LEU A 69 1.08 5.02 -21.68
N LYS A 70 -0.08 4.43 -21.98
CA LYS A 70 -0.17 3.14 -22.66
C LYS A 70 0.30 3.21 -24.12
N GLU A 71 0.07 4.33 -24.81
CA GLU A 71 0.40 4.52 -26.24
C GLU A 71 1.82 5.06 -26.45
N GLU A 72 2.35 5.86 -25.54
CA GLU A 72 3.64 6.54 -25.69
C GLU A 72 4.80 5.85 -24.96
N THR A 73 4.53 4.80 -24.18
CA THR A 73 5.58 4.11 -23.40
C THR A 73 5.41 2.60 -23.40
N ASP A 74 6.52 1.89 -23.20
CA ASP A 74 6.55 0.43 -23.01
C ASP A 74 6.45 0.03 -21.51
N TYR A 75 6.10 0.98 -20.64
CA TYR A 75 6.01 0.73 -19.20
C TYR A 75 4.63 0.18 -18.80
N ALA A 76 4.62 -0.63 -17.76
CA ALA A 76 3.36 -1.05 -17.12
C ALA A 76 2.65 0.17 -16.52
N VAL A 77 1.37 0.32 -16.82
CA VAL A 77 0.52 1.37 -16.26
C VAL A 77 -0.05 0.92 -14.93
N VAL A 78 0.39 1.56 -13.85
CA VAL A 78 -0.06 1.28 -12.49
C VAL A 78 -1.11 2.31 -12.07
N PHE A 79 -2.29 1.85 -11.70
CA PHE A 79 -3.32 2.67 -11.09
C PHE A 79 -3.26 2.53 -9.56
N SER A 80 -2.99 3.63 -8.86
CA SER A 80 -3.05 3.67 -7.39
C SER A 80 -4.49 3.86 -6.94
N ALA A 81 -5.14 2.79 -6.59
CA ALA A 81 -6.52 2.79 -6.10
C ALA A 81 -6.62 3.34 -4.67
N ARG A 82 -7.72 4.03 -4.39
CA ARG A 82 -7.95 4.67 -3.09
C ARG A 82 -8.58 3.70 -2.09
N TYR A 83 -7.89 2.57 -1.83
CA TYR A 83 -8.24 1.64 -0.76
C TYR A 83 -7.11 1.63 0.27
N HIS A 84 -7.31 2.34 1.35
CA HIS A 84 -6.47 2.38 2.54
C HIS A 84 -7.40 2.38 3.77
N LEU A 85 -8.18 1.32 3.88
CA LEU A 85 -9.28 1.20 4.83
C LEU A 85 -8.80 1.24 6.28
N VAL A 86 -7.77 0.45 6.60
CA VAL A 86 -7.22 0.38 7.96
C VAL A 86 -6.67 1.73 8.38
N HIS A 87 -5.81 2.34 7.55
CA HIS A 87 -5.27 3.67 7.81
C HIS A 87 -6.37 4.73 7.93
N GLN A 88 -7.33 4.74 7.00
CA GLN A 88 -8.38 5.76 7.01
C GLN A 88 -9.26 5.65 8.25
N THR A 89 -9.59 4.43 8.67
CA THR A 89 -10.36 4.22 9.90
C THR A 89 -9.55 4.58 11.15
N GLN A 90 -8.24 4.30 11.16
CA GLN A 90 -7.32 4.74 12.23
C GLN A 90 -7.22 6.27 12.31
N TYR A 91 -7.15 6.96 11.17
CA TYR A 91 -7.04 8.42 11.14
C TYR A 91 -8.35 9.11 11.55
N LEU A 92 -9.49 8.52 11.21
CA LEU A 92 -10.79 9.03 11.63
C LEU A 92 -11.03 8.83 13.13
N ARG A 93 -10.66 7.67 13.64
CA ARG A 93 -10.96 7.23 15.00
C ARG A 93 -9.88 7.61 16.02
N GLY A 94 -8.64 7.80 15.56
CA GLY A 94 -7.45 7.79 16.39
C GLY A 94 -6.99 6.36 16.69
N PHE A 95 -5.67 6.19 16.85
CA PHE A 95 -5.09 4.83 17.01
C PHE A 95 -5.59 4.14 18.28
N GLU A 96 -5.68 4.85 19.41
CA GLU A 96 -6.08 4.26 20.69
C GLU A 96 -7.50 3.72 20.62
N ASP A 97 -8.45 4.58 20.25
CA ASP A 97 -9.87 4.21 20.14
C ASP A 97 -10.08 3.12 19.08
N TRP A 98 -9.36 3.20 17.95
CA TRP A 98 -9.44 2.19 16.91
C TRP A 98 -9.02 0.80 17.40
N TYR A 99 -7.93 0.71 18.20
CA TYR A 99 -7.51 -0.57 18.78
C TYR A 99 -8.47 -1.05 19.86
N CYS A 100 -9.08 -0.14 20.63
CA CYS A 100 -10.12 -0.49 21.59
C CYS A 100 -11.35 -1.07 20.90
N ASP A 101 -11.82 -0.46 19.83
CA ASP A 101 -12.93 -0.94 19.02
C ASP A 101 -12.62 -2.31 18.38
N LEU A 102 -11.44 -2.44 17.78
CA LEU A 102 -10.97 -3.71 17.17
C LEU A 102 -10.94 -4.85 18.21
N ALA A 103 -10.60 -4.55 19.46
CA ALA A 103 -10.50 -5.54 20.52
C ALA A 103 -11.85 -5.84 21.22
N GLY A 104 -12.75 -4.87 21.32
CA GLY A 104 -13.91 -4.93 22.20
C GLY A 104 -15.27 -4.58 21.56
N ASP A 105 -15.33 -3.57 20.72
CA ASP A 105 -16.59 -3.12 20.08
C ASP A 105 -16.60 -3.42 18.58
N HIS A 106 -16.80 -4.69 18.26
CA HIS A 106 -16.78 -5.13 16.85
C HIS A 106 -17.92 -4.56 16.01
N ASP A 107 -19.01 -4.13 16.60
CA ASP A 107 -20.14 -3.57 15.85
C ASP A 107 -19.84 -2.13 15.43
N LEU A 108 -19.25 -1.34 16.35
CA LEU A 108 -18.77 0.00 16.04
C LEU A 108 -17.63 -0.05 15.00
N PHE A 109 -16.66 -0.98 15.20
CA PHE A 109 -15.57 -1.20 14.25
C PHE A 109 -16.07 -1.50 12.83
N ARG A 110 -17.05 -2.42 12.70
CA ARG A 110 -17.65 -2.75 11.41
C ARG A 110 -18.42 -1.59 10.82
N ALA A 111 -19.21 -0.88 11.62
CA ALA A 111 -19.97 0.27 11.14
C ALA A 111 -19.05 1.33 10.52
N LEU A 112 -17.90 1.59 11.15
CA LEU A 112 -16.90 2.52 10.62
C LEU A 112 -16.25 1.99 9.33
N CYS A 113 -15.80 0.73 9.33
CA CYS A 113 -15.20 0.11 8.15
C CYS A 113 -16.16 0.06 6.95
N ASP A 114 -17.44 -0.26 7.19
CA ASP A 114 -18.45 -0.31 6.14
C ASP A 114 -18.68 1.07 5.53
N ALA A 115 -18.85 2.10 6.35
CA ALA A 115 -19.08 3.47 5.88
C ALA A 115 -17.88 4.00 5.05
N VAL A 116 -16.66 3.81 5.54
CA VAL A 116 -15.44 4.23 4.83
C VAL A 116 -15.26 3.46 3.52
N LEU A 117 -15.45 2.13 3.56
CA LEU A 117 -15.29 1.31 2.37
C LEU A 117 -16.32 1.62 1.29
N GLU A 118 -17.57 1.95 1.65
CA GLU A 118 -18.60 2.34 0.69
C GLU A 118 -18.19 3.56 -0.13
N VAL A 119 -17.67 4.60 0.52
CA VAL A 119 -17.13 5.78 -0.15
C VAL A 119 -15.96 5.41 -1.07
N MET A 120 -15.02 4.61 -0.58
CA MET A 120 -13.85 4.20 -1.34
C MET A 120 -14.23 3.34 -2.57
N MET A 121 -15.18 2.44 -2.42
CA MET A 121 -15.64 1.58 -3.52
C MET A 121 -16.29 2.39 -4.63
N GLU A 122 -17.15 3.36 -4.31
CA GLU A 122 -17.79 4.20 -5.33
C GLU A 122 -16.76 5.12 -6.02
N MET A 123 -15.78 5.70 -5.29
CA MET A 123 -14.68 6.46 -5.90
C MET A 123 -13.91 5.60 -6.92
N ASN A 124 -13.53 4.38 -6.52
CA ASN A 124 -12.75 3.50 -7.39
C ASN A 124 -13.57 2.91 -8.54
N ARG A 125 -14.86 2.61 -8.33
CA ARG A 125 -15.75 2.17 -9.39
C ARG A 125 -15.77 3.16 -10.55
N ARG A 126 -15.92 4.46 -10.24
CA ARG A 126 -15.89 5.53 -11.25
C ARG A 126 -14.52 5.69 -11.90
N ALA A 127 -13.44 5.56 -11.12
CA ALA A 127 -12.10 5.57 -11.71
C ALA A 127 -11.89 4.40 -12.68
N TYR A 128 -12.38 3.20 -12.35
CA TYR A 128 -12.28 2.03 -13.23
C TYR A 128 -13.13 2.16 -14.50
N GLU A 129 -14.25 2.89 -14.47
CA GLU A 129 -15.00 3.23 -15.70
C GLU A 129 -14.14 4.03 -16.68
N GLU A 130 -13.21 4.86 -16.15
CA GLU A 130 -12.30 5.65 -16.97
C GLU A 130 -11.05 4.87 -17.44
N VAL A 131 -10.48 4.02 -16.59
CA VAL A 131 -9.15 3.45 -16.85
C VAL A 131 -9.04 1.94 -16.72
N GLY A 132 -10.10 1.23 -16.37
CA GLY A 132 -10.03 -0.21 -16.08
C GLY A 132 -9.54 -1.06 -17.25
N ASP A 133 -9.72 -0.62 -18.47
CA ASP A 133 -9.25 -1.24 -19.71
C ASP A 133 -7.80 -0.85 -20.10
N LEU A 134 -7.22 0.13 -19.43
CA LEU A 134 -5.93 0.72 -19.77
C LEU A 134 -4.81 0.39 -18.79
N VAL A 135 -5.15 -0.13 -17.61
CA VAL A 135 -4.19 -0.37 -16.54
C VAL A 135 -3.72 -1.82 -16.50
N ASP A 136 -2.44 -2.01 -16.22
CA ASP A 136 -1.81 -3.33 -16.12
C ASP A 136 -1.80 -3.81 -14.66
N ILE A 137 -1.71 -2.88 -13.72
CA ILE A 137 -1.65 -3.16 -12.28
C ILE A 137 -2.56 -2.18 -11.54
N VAL A 138 -3.34 -2.70 -10.60
CA VAL A 138 -4.04 -1.91 -9.58
C VAL A 138 -3.30 -2.08 -8.27
N ALA A 139 -2.75 -0.99 -7.76
CA ALA A 139 -2.10 -0.94 -6.46
C ALA A 139 -3.05 -0.40 -5.40
N PHE A 140 -3.15 -1.08 -4.28
CA PHE A 140 -3.84 -0.61 -3.09
C PHE A 140 -3.11 -1.08 -1.84
N GLY A 141 -3.46 -0.56 -0.67
CA GLY A 141 -2.80 -1.05 0.52
C GLY A 141 -3.20 -0.38 1.82
N ASP A 142 -2.85 -1.08 2.85
CA ASP A 142 -2.94 -0.70 4.26
C ASP A 142 -1.81 -1.36 5.03
N ASP A 143 -1.21 -0.68 5.99
CA ASP A 143 -0.22 -1.31 6.86
C ASP A 143 -0.92 -2.14 7.93
N VAL A 144 -0.87 -3.45 7.74
CA VAL A 144 -1.37 -4.44 8.71
C VAL A 144 -0.24 -5.15 9.46
N GLY A 145 0.99 -4.66 9.31
CA GLY A 145 2.18 -5.10 10.02
C GLY A 145 2.83 -3.98 10.82
N LEU A 146 3.41 -4.33 11.98
CA LEU A 146 4.33 -3.51 12.76
C LEU A 146 5.75 -4.03 12.55
N GLN A 147 6.76 -3.39 13.14
CA GLN A 147 8.15 -3.79 12.96
C GLN A 147 8.42 -5.25 13.41
N ASP A 148 7.77 -5.71 14.47
CA ASP A 148 8.03 -7.01 15.11
C ASP A 148 6.87 -8.01 15.05
N ARG A 149 5.69 -7.58 14.61
CA ARG A 149 4.46 -8.37 14.58
C ARG A 149 3.38 -7.77 13.68
N PRO A 150 2.33 -8.53 13.33
CA PRO A 150 1.11 -7.98 12.73
C PRO A 150 0.35 -7.03 13.70
N VAL A 151 -0.52 -6.18 13.14
CA VAL A 151 -1.35 -5.23 13.92
C VAL A 151 -2.32 -5.92 14.89
N CYS A 152 -2.71 -7.16 14.60
CA CYS A 152 -3.55 -7.97 15.47
C CYS A 152 -3.28 -9.47 15.26
N SER A 153 -3.91 -10.32 16.06
CA SER A 153 -3.79 -11.77 15.90
C SER A 153 -4.39 -12.26 14.58
N LEU A 154 -3.88 -13.37 14.03
CA LEU A 154 -4.40 -13.95 12.79
C LEU A 154 -5.91 -14.27 12.85
N PRO A 155 -6.46 -14.83 13.95
CA PRO A 155 -7.92 -15.01 14.05
C PRO A 155 -8.71 -13.71 14.01
N MET A 156 -8.20 -12.65 14.67
CA MET A 156 -8.83 -11.32 14.65
C MET A 156 -8.77 -10.68 13.26
N TYR A 157 -7.62 -10.75 12.61
CA TYR A 157 -7.45 -10.32 11.21
C TYR A 157 -8.47 -10.99 10.29
N ARG A 158 -8.57 -12.34 10.34
CA ARG A 158 -9.50 -13.11 9.52
C ARG A 158 -10.98 -12.79 9.81
N LYS A 159 -11.30 -12.41 11.05
CA LYS A 159 -12.67 -12.06 11.44
C LYS A 159 -13.06 -10.63 11.10
N LEU A 160 -12.13 -9.68 11.19
CA LEU A 160 -12.46 -8.25 11.20
C LEU A 160 -11.82 -7.42 10.06
N ILE A 161 -10.69 -7.85 9.49
CA ILE A 161 -9.99 -7.07 8.44
C ILE A 161 -10.07 -7.79 7.08
N ARG A 162 -9.72 -9.08 7.03
CA ARG A 162 -9.71 -9.87 5.80
C ARG A 162 -11.01 -9.81 4.98
N PRO A 163 -12.22 -9.82 5.58
CA PRO A 163 -13.46 -9.74 4.79
C PRO A 163 -13.59 -8.44 3.99
N TYR A 164 -13.03 -7.35 4.48
CA TYR A 164 -12.99 -6.08 3.76
C TYR A 164 -11.97 -6.11 2.61
N GLN A 165 -10.81 -6.71 2.83
CA GLN A 165 -9.82 -6.92 1.75
C GLN A 165 -10.37 -7.81 0.63
N GLU A 166 -11.16 -8.83 0.96
CA GLU A 166 -11.88 -9.65 -0.02
C GLU A 166 -12.87 -8.83 -0.85
N ARG A 167 -13.66 -7.98 -0.20
CA ARG A 167 -14.57 -7.04 -0.91
C ARG A 167 -13.79 -6.12 -1.86
N ILE A 168 -12.62 -5.63 -1.46
CA ILE A 168 -11.75 -4.78 -2.28
C ILE A 168 -11.20 -5.55 -3.49
N THR A 169 -10.60 -6.72 -3.28
CA THR A 169 -10.01 -7.52 -4.37
C THR A 169 -11.09 -7.99 -5.35
N ASP A 170 -12.26 -8.37 -4.88
CA ASP A 170 -13.41 -8.69 -5.71
C ASP A 170 -13.91 -7.49 -6.52
N HIS A 171 -13.91 -6.31 -5.90
CA HIS A 171 -14.29 -5.09 -6.59
C HIS A 171 -13.32 -4.75 -7.72
N ILE A 172 -12.00 -4.85 -7.47
CA ILE A 172 -10.98 -4.65 -8.50
C ILE A 172 -11.21 -5.62 -9.68
N ARG A 173 -11.39 -6.91 -9.40
CA ARG A 173 -11.56 -7.95 -10.44
C ARG A 173 -12.84 -7.80 -11.27
N ARG A 174 -13.91 -7.24 -10.68
CA ARG A 174 -15.14 -6.98 -11.44
C ARG A 174 -15.01 -5.87 -12.47
N HIS A 175 -14.04 -4.97 -12.28
CA HIS A 175 -13.90 -3.76 -13.09
C HIS A 175 -12.65 -3.73 -13.95
N THR A 176 -11.68 -4.60 -13.68
CA THR A 176 -10.39 -4.63 -14.40
C THR A 176 -9.87 -6.05 -14.56
N ASN A 177 -9.02 -6.25 -15.58
CA ASN A 177 -8.21 -7.47 -15.74
C ASN A 177 -6.78 -7.28 -15.20
N ALA A 178 -6.52 -6.18 -14.51
CA ALA A 178 -5.20 -5.82 -14.01
C ALA A 178 -4.72 -6.76 -12.90
N LYS A 179 -3.40 -6.89 -12.77
CA LYS A 179 -2.78 -7.54 -11.62
C LYS A 179 -2.97 -6.72 -10.35
N ILE A 180 -3.10 -7.38 -9.22
CA ILE A 180 -3.33 -6.74 -7.94
C ILE A 180 -2.02 -6.66 -7.17
N LEU A 181 -1.56 -5.43 -6.92
CA LEU A 181 -0.43 -5.12 -6.03
C LEU A 181 -0.97 -4.66 -4.68
N TYR A 182 -0.63 -5.39 -3.63
CA TYR A 182 -1.00 -5.01 -2.27
C TYR A 182 0.20 -4.44 -1.51
N HIS A 183 0.05 -3.20 -1.04
CA HIS A 183 1.03 -2.54 -0.20
C HIS A 183 0.71 -2.75 1.28
N THR A 184 1.67 -3.25 2.04
CA THR A 184 1.62 -3.33 3.50
C THR A 184 3.03 -3.40 4.07
N CYS A 185 3.41 -2.41 4.86
CA CYS A 185 4.67 -2.43 5.59
C CYS A 185 4.65 -3.41 6.77
N GLY A 186 5.83 -3.70 7.30
CA GLY A 186 6.01 -4.43 8.55
C GLY A 186 6.03 -5.95 8.43
N SER A 187 5.92 -6.59 9.59
CA SER A 187 5.95 -8.03 9.77
C SER A 187 4.60 -8.65 9.45
N VAL A 188 4.39 -9.02 8.18
CA VAL A 188 3.12 -9.58 7.67
C VAL A 188 3.21 -11.05 7.26
N TYR A 189 4.32 -11.70 7.53
CA TYR A 189 4.55 -13.10 7.17
C TYR A 189 3.35 -14.01 7.45
N ALA A 190 2.72 -13.87 8.62
CA ALA A 190 1.59 -14.70 9.04
C ALA A 190 0.33 -14.50 8.18
N TYR A 191 0.22 -13.36 7.47
CA TYR A 191 -0.94 -13.01 6.64
C TYR A 191 -0.73 -13.32 5.16
N ILE A 192 0.50 -13.61 4.71
CA ILE A 192 0.80 -13.88 3.30
C ILE A 192 -0.06 -15.01 2.71
N PRO A 193 -0.32 -16.14 3.40
CA PRO A 193 -1.25 -17.14 2.90
C PRO A 193 -2.65 -16.60 2.60
N ASP A 194 -3.19 -15.74 3.46
CA ASP A 194 -4.48 -15.08 3.24
C ASP A 194 -4.43 -14.11 2.05
N PHE A 195 -3.34 -13.36 1.87
CA PHE A 195 -3.16 -12.48 0.69
C PHE A 195 -3.17 -13.27 -0.62
N ILE A 196 -2.52 -14.44 -0.64
CA ILE A 196 -2.53 -15.35 -1.79
C ILE A 196 -3.95 -15.87 -2.07
N GLU A 197 -4.70 -16.28 -1.03
CA GLU A 197 -6.09 -16.73 -1.16
C GLU A 197 -7.03 -15.62 -1.66
N LEU A 198 -6.79 -14.37 -1.24
CA LEU A 198 -7.48 -13.19 -1.77
C LEU A 198 -7.10 -12.88 -3.23
N GLY A 199 -6.09 -13.62 -3.77
CA GLY A 199 -5.60 -13.51 -5.13
C GLY A 199 -4.82 -12.21 -5.38
N ILE A 200 -4.12 -11.72 -4.39
CA ILE A 200 -3.13 -10.67 -4.56
C ILE A 200 -1.97 -11.25 -5.38
N ASP A 201 -1.63 -10.60 -6.48
CA ASP A 201 -0.58 -11.06 -7.41
C ASP A 201 0.82 -10.65 -6.94
N ALA A 202 0.95 -9.50 -6.26
CA ALA A 202 2.23 -9.01 -5.77
C ALA A 202 2.11 -8.35 -4.40
N LEU A 203 3.11 -8.59 -3.53
CA LEU A 203 3.25 -7.98 -2.21
C LEU A 203 4.32 -6.88 -2.26
N ASN A 204 3.96 -5.70 -1.80
CA ASN A 204 4.83 -4.54 -1.65
C ASN A 204 4.63 -3.90 -0.26
N PRO A 205 5.67 -3.44 0.40
CA PRO A 205 7.06 -3.77 0.12
C PRO A 205 7.45 -5.11 0.75
N VAL A 206 8.61 -5.62 0.38
CA VAL A 206 9.27 -6.62 1.21
C VAL A 206 10.14 -5.87 2.21
N GLN A 207 9.60 -5.59 3.39
CA GLN A 207 10.33 -4.86 4.43
C GLN A 207 11.30 -5.81 5.16
N VAL A 208 12.49 -5.95 4.61
CA VAL A 208 13.52 -6.90 5.07
C VAL A 208 13.98 -6.66 6.52
N SER A 209 13.85 -5.43 7.03
CA SER A 209 14.15 -5.07 8.42
C SER A 209 13.06 -5.50 9.42
N ALA A 210 11.88 -5.90 8.94
CA ALA A 210 10.81 -6.36 9.80
C ALA A 210 10.98 -7.86 10.14
N LYS A 211 10.46 -8.25 11.30
CA LYS A 211 10.60 -9.62 11.80
C LYS A 211 9.91 -10.65 10.88
N ASN A 212 10.57 -11.75 10.61
CA ASN A 212 10.12 -12.85 9.76
C ASN A 212 9.93 -12.47 8.27
N MET A 213 10.51 -11.38 7.81
CA MET A 213 10.42 -10.92 6.42
C MET A 213 11.72 -11.17 5.63
N GLU A 214 12.49 -12.20 6.02
CA GLU A 214 13.73 -12.59 5.35
C GLU A 214 13.46 -13.02 3.89
N PRO A 215 14.13 -12.43 2.89
CA PRO A 215 13.88 -12.69 1.47
C PRO A 215 13.98 -14.17 1.08
N GLU A 216 14.95 -14.89 1.64
CA GLU A 216 15.17 -16.32 1.37
C GLU A 216 13.97 -17.17 1.81
N ARG A 217 13.45 -16.87 3.00
CA ARG A 217 12.30 -17.55 3.55
C ARG A 217 11.05 -17.28 2.73
N LEU A 218 10.79 -16.00 2.45
CA LEU A 218 9.65 -15.57 1.66
C LEU A 218 9.64 -16.20 0.28
N LYS A 219 10.78 -16.17 -0.42
CA LYS A 219 10.90 -16.77 -1.75
C LYS A 219 10.68 -18.27 -1.73
N LYS A 220 11.28 -18.97 -0.76
CA LYS A 220 11.15 -20.41 -0.62
C LYS A 220 9.70 -20.84 -0.38
N GLU A 221 8.99 -20.13 0.48
CA GLU A 221 7.64 -20.54 0.92
C GLU A 221 6.54 -20.02 0.00
N PHE A 222 6.68 -18.85 -0.58
CA PHE A 222 5.61 -18.17 -1.29
C PHE A 222 5.92 -17.78 -2.74
N GLY A 223 7.21 -17.78 -3.15
CA GLY A 223 7.65 -17.23 -4.44
C GLY A 223 7.08 -17.87 -5.71
N GLY A 224 6.42 -19.03 -5.60
CA GLY A 224 5.67 -19.64 -6.71
C GLY A 224 4.20 -19.20 -6.81
N ARG A 225 3.71 -18.40 -5.84
CA ARG A 225 2.29 -18.05 -5.71
C ARG A 225 2.03 -16.55 -5.62
N ILE A 226 3.02 -15.76 -5.23
CA ILE A 226 2.94 -14.30 -5.14
C ILE A 226 4.27 -13.71 -5.55
N ALA A 227 4.23 -12.59 -6.29
CA ALA A 227 5.42 -11.82 -6.61
C ALA A 227 5.81 -10.91 -5.44
N PHE A 228 7.09 -10.54 -5.38
CA PHE A 228 7.63 -9.64 -4.37
C PHE A 228 8.08 -8.34 -5.03
N TRP A 229 7.67 -7.22 -4.45
CA TRP A 229 8.05 -5.90 -4.95
C TRP A 229 8.71 -5.11 -3.82
N GLY A 230 9.96 -4.70 -3.99
CA GLY A 230 10.73 -4.00 -2.96
C GLY A 230 12.01 -4.74 -2.56
N GLY A 231 12.35 -4.67 -1.28
CA GLY A 231 13.45 -5.43 -0.65
C GLY A 231 14.70 -4.62 -0.38
N VAL A 232 14.91 -3.44 -1.00
CA VAL A 232 16.08 -2.61 -0.68
C VAL A 232 15.78 -1.73 0.54
N ASP A 233 16.52 -1.97 1.62
CA ASP A 233 16.28 -1.34 2.92
C ASP A 233 16.47 0.17 2.88
N THR A 234 15.44 0.90 3.33
CA THR A 234 15.39 2.36 3.43
C THR A 234 15.69 2.89 4.82
N GLN A 235 15.85 2.02 5.82
CA GLN A 235 16.12 2.45 7.20
C GLN A 235 17.62 2.49 7.51
N HIS A 236 18.41 1.59 6.92
CA HIS A 236 19.82 1.44 7.23
C HIS A 236 20.70 1.49 5.98
N LEU A 237 20.39 0.67 4.96
CA LEU A 237 21.28 0.51 3.82
C LEU A 237 21.31 1.76 2.92
N LEU A 238 20.16 2.21 2.45
CA LEU A 238 20.10 3.36 1.53
C LEU A 238 20.61 4.66 2.16
N PRO A 239 20.27 5.03 3.43
CA PRO A 239 20.76 6.27 4.02
C PRO A 239 22.20 6.20 4.51
N HIS A 240 22.71 5.02 4.90
CA HIS A 240 23.99 4.92 5.65
C HIS A 240 25.03 4.01 5.00
N GLY A 241 24.64 3.19 4.03
CA GLY A 241 25.57 2.32 3.29
C GLY A 241 26.33 3.07 2.21
N SER A 242 27.39 2.43 1.69
CA SER A 242 28.09 2.90 0.49
C SER A 242 27.40 2.42 -0.79
N PRO A 243 27.66 3.08 -1.95
CA PRO A 243 27.15 2.62 -3.24
C PRO A 243 27.51 1.15 -3.56
N GLU A 244 28.70 0.70 -3.11
CA GLU A 244 29.17 -0.68 -3.31
C GLU A 244 28.35 -1.67 -2.47
N GLU A 245 27.99 -1.30 -1.23
CA GLU A 245 27.14 -2.11 -0.35
C GLU A 245 25.72 -2.20 -0.90
N VAL A 246 25.17 -1.08 -1.39
CA VAL A 246 23.87 -1.07 -2.06
C VAL A 246 23.89 -1.98 -3.29
N ALA A 247 24.92 -1.87 -4.13
CA ALA A 247 25.06 -2.72 -5.32
C ALA A 247 25.20 -4.20 -4.96
N ALA A 248 25.94 -4.53 -3.91
CA ALA A 248 26.07 -5.91 -3.43
C ALA A 248 24.73 -6.48 -2.96
N GLU A 249 23.95 -5.71 -2.19
CA GLU A 249 22.64 -6.13 -1.73
C GLU A 249 21.65 -6.30 -2.88
N VAL A 250 21.63 -5.41 -3.86
CA VAL A 250 20.79 -5.56 -5.05
C VAL A 250 21.08 -6.86 -5.79
N ARG A 251 22.37 -7.22 -5.98
CA ARG A 251 22.77 -8.50 -6.59
C ARG A 251 22.29 -9.69 -5.73
N ARG A 252 22.46 -9.61 -4.40
CA ARG A 252 21.98 -10.65 -3.48
C ARG A 252 20.46 -10.85 -3.61
N LEU A 253 19.70 -9.75 -3.57
CA LEU A 253 18.23 -9.80 -3.72
C LEU A 253 17.83 -10.37 -5.09
N PHE A 254 18.56 -10.04 -6.16
CA PHE A 254 18.34 -10.62 -7.49
C PHE A 254 18.51 -12.13 -7.47
N GLU A 255 19.58 -12.65 -6.86
CA GLU A 255 19.81 -14.09 -6.74
C GLU A 255 18.76 -14.79 -5.88
N VAL A 256 18.29 -14.13 -4.83
CA VAL A 256 17.32 -14.69 -3.87
C VAL A 256 15.90 -14.57 -4.39
N LEU A 257 15.40 -13.35 -4.59
CA LEU A 257 14.02 -13.06 -4.96
C LEU A 257 13.77 -13.16 -6.47
N GLY A 258 14.77 -12.78 -7.26
CA GLY A 258 14.68 -12.72 -8.70
C GLY A 258 14.73 -14.09 -9.39
N LYS A 259 15.37 -15.09 -8.78
CA LYS A 259 15.52 -16.43 -9.37
C LYS A 259 14.17 -17.05 -9.75
N GLY A 260 14.02 -17.36 -11.03
CA GLY A 260 12.76 -17.89 -11.58
C GLY A 260 11.67 -16.83 -11.77
N GLY A 261 11.99 -15.55 -11.68
CA GLY A 261 11.05 -14.44 -11.83
C GLY A 261 10.26 -14.10 -10.55
N GLY A 262 9.29 -13.21 -10.68
CA GLY A 262 8.39 -12.82 -9.58
C GLY A 262 9.02 -11.85 -8.58
N TRP A 263 9.99 -11.03 -8.99
CA TRP A 263 10.54 -9.94 -8.20
C TRP A 263 10.63 -8.64 -8.99
N VAL A 264 10.23 -7.54 -8.34
CA VAL A 264 10.38 -6.18 -8.85
C VAL A 264 11.29 -5.41 -7.90
N LEU A 265 12.43 -4.96 -8.41
CA LEU A 265 13.38 -4.14 -7.65
C LEU A 265 12.75 -2.80 -7.28
N ALA A 266 12.71 -2.52 -6.00
CA ALA A 266 12.35 -1.21 -5.46
C ALA A 266 12.92 -1.03 -4.05
N ALA A 267 12.99 0.22 -3.62
CA ALA A 267 13.16 0.55 -2.21
C ALA A 267 11.95 0.06 -1.39
N VAL A 268 12.19 -0.30 -0.12
CA VAL A 268 11.12 -0.76 0.79
C VAL A 268 10.06 0.32 0.99
N HIS A 269 10.45 1.57 1.05
CA HIS A 269 9.55 2.70 1.24
C HIS A 269 9.96 3.89 0.38
N ASN A 270 9.25 5.01 0.49
CA ASN A 270 9.65 6.27 -0.11
C ASN A 270 11.09 6.61 0.27
N ILE A 271 11.92 6.88 -0.73
CA ILE A 271 13.30 7.33 -0.51
C ILE A 271 13.25 8.73 0.10
N GLN A 272 13.85 8.88 1.29
CA GLN A 272 13.85 10.11 2.06
C GLN A 272 14.99 11.04 1.66
N PRO A 273 14.92 12.35 2.02
CA PRO A 273 15.96 13.32 1.70
C PRO A 273 17.35 13.07 2.31
N ASP A 274 17.43 12.19 3.30
CA ASP A 274 18.68 11.75 3.95
C ASP A 274 19.45 10.68 3.16
N VAL A 275 18.83 10.11 2.11
CA VAL A 275 19.49 9.12 1.27
C VAL A 275 20.40 9.80 0.25
N PRO A 276 21.72 9.46 0.20
CA PRO A 276 22.63 9.97 -0.80
C PRO A 276 22.16 9.59 -2.23
N PRO A 277 22.15 10.54 -3.18
CA PRO A 277 21.77 10.25 -4.57
C PRO A 277 22.58 9.12 -5.22
N GLU A 278 23.84 8.97 -4.82
CA GLU A 278 24.74 7.92 -5.30
C GLU A 278 24.23 6.53 -4.96
N ASN A 279 23.62 6.36 -3.80
CA ASN A 279 23.03 5.10 -3.36
C ASN A 279 21.77 4.76 -4.18
N VAL A 280 20.97 5.76 -4.53
CA VAL A 280 19.82 5.60 -5.41
C VAL A 280 20.26 5.18 -6.81
N LEU A 281 21.29 5.84 -7.35
CA LEU A 281 21.86 5.50 -8.65
C LEU A 281 22.44 4.08 -8.63
N ALA A 282 23.23 3.72 -7.62
CA ALA A 282 23.81 2.39 -7.45
C ALA A 282 22.74 1.30 -7.43
N MET A 283 21.62 1.54 -6.74
CA MET A 283 20.49 0.61 -6.70
C MET A 283 19.92 0.34 -8.09
N TYR A 284 19.58 1.37 -8.85
CA TYR A 284 18.92 1.21 -10.14
C TYR A 284 19.87 0.78 -11.25
N GLU A 285 21.11 1.28 -11.30
CA GLU A 285 22.12 0.89 -12.29
C GLU A 285 22.53 -0.58 -12.11
N THR A 286 22.72 -1.02 -10.87
CA THR A 286 22.97 -2.43 -10.58
C THR A 286 21.79 -3.30 -10.99
N GLY A 287 20.55 -2.90 -10.63
CA GLY A 287 19.36 -3.65 -11.01
C GLY A 287 19.19 -3.80 -12.52
N ARG A 288 19.51 -2.76 -13.29
CA ARG A 288 19.48 -2.80 -14.76
C ARG A 288 20.55 -3.70 -15.35
N SER A 289 21.67 -3.92 -14.65
CA SER A 289 22.74 -4.84 -15.09
C SER A 289 22.45 -6.31 -14.75
N CYS A 290 21.51 -6.58 -13.82
CA CYS A 290 21.09 -7.92 -13.48
C CYS A 290 20.17 -8.47 -14.58
N VAL A 291 20.61 -9.51 -15.26
CA VAL A 291 19.87 -10.14 -16.36
C VAL A 291 19.49 -11.55 -15.95
N TYR A 292 18.23 -11.91 -16.13
CA TYR A 292 17.83 -13.32 -16.03
C TYR A 292 18.43 -14.08 -17.20
N GLU A 293 19.11 -15.19 -16.94
CA GLU A 293 19.35 -16.17 -18.00
C GLU A 293 17.96 -16.67 -18.44
N THR A 294 17.52 -16.22 -19.60
CA THR A 294 16.30 -16.78 -20.21
C THR A 294 16.56 -18.26 -20.40
N ALA A 295 15.80 -19.11 -19.69
CA ALA A 295 15.75 -20.51 -20.03
C ALA A 295 15.51 -20.59 -21.55
N ALA A 296 16.42 -21.24 -22.28
CA ALA A 296 16.26 -21.44 -23.71
C ALA A 296 14.85 -22.01 -23.93
N ALA A 297 14.06 -21.37 -24.78
CA ALA A 297 12.75 -21.88 -25.15
C ALA A 297 12.93 -23.35 -25.54
N PRO A 298 12.12 -24.27 -24.99
CA PRO A 298 12.19 -25.66 -25.43
C PRO A 298 11.95 -25.68 -26.95
N ALA A 299 12.88 -26.32 -27.67
CA ALA A 299 12.88 -26.47 -29.13
C ALA A 299 11.65 -27.24 -29.63
#